data_31962c7ea567ec2fa5bb41a8af10825b
#
_entry.id   31962c7ea567ec2fa5bb41a8af10825b
#
_cell.length_a   1.000
_cell.length_b   1.000
_cell.length_c   1.000
_cell.angle_alpha   90.00
_cell.angle_beta   90.00
_cell.angle_gamma   90.00
#
_symmetry.space_group_name_H-M   'P 1'
#
loop_
_entity.id
_entity.type
_entity.pdbx_description
1 polymer ?
#
loop_
_entity_poly.entity_id
_entity_poly.type
_entity_poly.pdbx_seq_one_letter_code
_entity_poly.pdbx_strand_id
1 'polypeptide(L)'
;MTLSTTLLHDLSLSALARALRQRDISATESAQYFLARAHSHSHLGAYVALNETATLAQAAAADARLAAGTAGALEGVPLAHKDVFVTRDFPTTAGSKMLAGYQSPFDATVVTQLANAGAVTLGKLNCDEFAMGSSNENSAVAPIGFDAPAPVRNPWNREHVPGGSSGGSAVAVAARLVPGVTGTDTGGSIRQPASFCGITGIKPTYGRASRYGMVAFASSLDQAGSMARSAEDCALLLSVMCGPDPDRDSTSLDMPTEDFSRSLNDSLDGLRIGVPKEFFGDGLAPDVRTAVDAALSEYEKLGAKLVPISLPRTELSIPVYYIIAPAEASSNLSRFDGVKFGHRAQNFTDLEDMYKKSRAEGFGPEVKRRII
;
A
#
# COMPACT_ATOMS: atom_id res chain seq x y z
N MET A 1 19.02 12.39 -23.05
CA MET A 1 19.98 11.89 -22.04
C MET A 1 20.02 10.38 -22.19
N THR A 2 21.12 9.85 -22.57
CA THR A 2 21.31 8.39 -22.68
C THR A 2 21.31 7.82 -21.26
N LEU A 3 20.47 6.81 -20.99
CA LEU A 3 20.36 6.09 -19.71
C LEU A 3 21.67 5.37 -19.25
N SER A 4 22.77 5.58 -19.96
CA SER A 4 24.04 4.83 -19.78
C SER A 4 24.74 5.03 -18.42
N THR A 5 24.27 5.96 -17.57
CA THR A 5 24.87 6.23 -16.26
C THR A 5 23.88 6.24 -15.08
N THR A 6 22.57 6.31 -15.35
CA THR A 6 21.53 6.32 -14.28
C THR A 6 21.00 4.92 -14.09
N LEU A 7 21.08 4.39 -12.86
CA LEU A 7 20.49 3.10 -12.52
C LEU A 7 18.97 3.20 -12.55
N LEU A 8 18.27 2.22 -13.09
CA LEU A 8 16.80 2.26 -13.24
C LEU A 8 16.06 2.51 -11.91
N HIS A 9 16.57 2.00 -10.81
CA HIS A 9 15.96 2.20 -9.49
C HIS A 9 16.16 3.62 -8.95
N ASP A 10 16.98 4.47 -9.57
CA ASP A 10 17.12 5.88 -9.21
C ASP A 10 16.10 6.76 -9.91
N LEU A 11 15.49 6.28 -10.99
CA LEU A 11 14.40 6.99 -11.67
C LEU A 11 13.17 7.08 -10.75
N SER A 12 12.46 8.21 -10.75
CA SER A 12 11.12 8.32 -10.22
C SER A 12 10.15 7.48 -11.07
N LEU A 13 8.96 7.19 -10.56
CA LEU A 13 7.93 6.50 -11.34
C LEU A 13 7.61 7.28 -12.62
N SER A 14 7.44 8.60 -12.52
CA SER A 14 7.18 9.49 -13.65
C SER A 14 8.32 9.49 -14.66
N ALA A 15 9.57 9.49 -14.19
CA ALA A 15 10.75 9.45 -15.07
C ALA A 15 10.85 8.08 -15.79
N LEU A 16 10.60 6.98 -15.08
CA LEU A 16 10.59 5.65 -15.69
C LEU A 16 9.45 5.51 -16.73
N ALA A 17 8.25 6.03 -16.43
CA ALA A 17 7.13 6.04 -17.39
C ALA A 17 7.49 6.80 -18.68
N ARG A 18 8.21 7.92 -18.55
CA ARG A 18 8.70 8.67 -19.73
C ARG A 18 9.73 7.88 -20.53
N ALA A 19 10.71 7.23 -19.87
CA ALA A 19 11.73 6.44 -20.53
C ALA A 19 11.14 5.24 -21.30
N LEU A 20 10.16 4.55 -20.69
CA LEU A 20 9.40 3.47 -21.32
C LEU A 20 8.63 3.98 -22.56
N ARG A 21 7.96 5.12 -22.46
CA ARG A 21 7.21 5.72 -23.58
C ARG A 21 8.12 6.16 -24.71
N GLN A 22 9.32 6.65 -24.40
CA GLN A 22 10.37 7.01 -25.39
C GLN A 22 11.09 5.78 -25.94
N ARG A 23 10.84 4.60 -25.36
CA ARG A 23 11.50 3.34 -25.69
C ARG A 23 13.02 3.39 -25.46
N ASP A 24 13.47 4.20 -24.49
CA ASP A 24 14.84 4.20 -24.03
C ASP A 24 15.18 2.90 -23.29
N ILE A 25 14.15 2.23 -22.75
CA ILE A 25 14.17 0.90 -22.15
C ILE A 25 12.85 0.20 -22.47
N SER A 26 12.85 -1.12 -22.58
CA SER A 26 11.65 -1.92 -22.70
C SER A 26 11.02 -2.20 -21.33
N ALA A 27 9.70 -2.46 -21.31
CA ALA A 27 8.98 -2.90 -20.12
C ALA A 27 9.53 -4.25 -19.61
N THR A 28 9.92 -5.13 -20.51
CA THR A 28 10.53 -6.42 -20.18
C THR A 28 11.86 -6.25 -19.44
N GLU A 29 12.78 -5.40 -19.94
CA GLU A 29 14.06 -5.11 -19.25
C GLU A 29 13.82 -4.47 -17.90
N SER A 30 12.88 -3.52 -17.80
CA SER A 30 12.51 -2.88 -16.55
C SER A 30 11.97 -3.89 -15.54
N ALA A 31 11.05 -4.78 -15.94
CA ALA A 31 10.49 -5.81 -15.08
C ALA A 31 11.56 -6.79 -14.59
N GLN A 32 12.44 -7.28 -15.47
CA GLN A 32 13.56 -8.15 -15.11
C GLN A 32 14.50 -7.48 -14.10
N TYR A 33 14.82 -6.21 -14.30
CA TYR A 33 15.66 -5.46 -13.39
C TYR A 33 15.07 -5.38 -11.97
N PHE A 34 13.78 -5.03 -11.84
CA PHE A 34 13.14 -4.92 -10.55
C PHE A 34 12.86 -6.27 -9.89
N LEU A 35 12.58 -7.34 -10.65
CA LEU A 35 12.52 -8.72 -10.14
C LEU A 35 13.87 -9.14 -9.53
N ALA A 36 14.97 -8.92 -10.24
CA ALA A 36 16.30 -9.21 -9.73
C ALA A 36 16.62 -8.43 -8.45
N ARG A 37 16.18 -7.17 -8.37
CA ARG A 37 16.32 -6.38 -7.13
C ARG A 37 15.47 -6.92 -5.98
N ALA A 38 14.24 -7.35 -6.23
CA ALA A 38 13.38 -7.96 -5.23
C ALA A 38 14.04 -9.21 -4.62
N HIS A 39 14.64 -10.07 -5.44
CA HIS A 39 15.39 -11.24 -4.98
C HIS A 39 16.65 -10.89 -4.21
N SER A 40 17.48 -9.99 -4.74
CA SER A 40 18.77 -9.64 -4.10
C SER A 40 18.61 -8.91 -2.75
N HIS A 41 17.43 -8.33 -2.49
CA HIS A 41 17.10 -7.64 -1.25
C HIS A 41 16.01 -8.38 -0.43
N SER A 42 15.83 -9.67 -0.68
CA SER A 42 14.86 -10.52 0.04
C SER A 42 15.00 -10.44 1.56
N HIS A 43 16.22 -10.24 2.06
CA HIS A 43 16.53 -10.08 3.49
C HIS A 43 15.76 -8.94 4.19
N LEU A 44 15.12 -8.03 3.45
CA LEU A 44 14.25 -6.99 4.00
C LEU A 44 12.83 -7.49 4.30
N GLY A 45 12.44 -8.65 3.77
CA GLY A 45 11.12 -9.26 4.01
C GLY A 45 9.95 -8.53 3.35
N ALA A 46 10.21 -7.68 2.34
CA ALA A 46 9.18 -6.82 1.75
C ALA A 46 8.16 -7.56 0.89
N TYR A 47 8.55 -8.61 0.18
CA TYR A 47 7.68 -9.39 -0.71
C TYR A 47 7.26 -10.72 -0.07
N VAL A 48 6.00 -11.10 -0.24
CA VAL A 48 5.46 -12.42 0.15
C VAL A 48 5.17 -13.32 -1.07
N ALA A 49 5.00 -12.73 -2.25
CA ALA A 49 4.83 -13.50 -3.48
C ALA A 49 5.39 -12.74 -4.69
N LEU A 50 6.07 -13.48 -5.56
CA LEU A 50 6.49 -13.08 -6.90
C LEU A 50 5.96 -14.11 -7.90
N ASN A 51 5.63 -13.69 -9.13
CA ASN A 51 5.28 -14.57 -10.23
C ASN A 51 5.96 -14.02 -11.50
N GLU A 52 7.20 -14.43 -11.72
CA GLU A 52 8.03 -13.93 -12.83
C GLU A 52 7.37 -14.19 -14.18
N THR A 53 6.74 -15.35 -14.37
CA THR A 53 6.06 -15.70 -15.62
C THR A 53 4.93 -14.72 -15.93
N ALA A 54 4.05 -14.44 -14.96
CA ALA A 54 2.96 -13.49 -15.15
C ALA A 54 3.48 -12.06 -15.33
N THR A 55 4.46 -11.64 -14.54
CA THR A 55 5.09 -10.32 -14.63
C THR A 55 5.71 -10.10 -16.02
N LEU A 56 6.50 -11.05 -16.53
CA LEU A 56 7.15 -10.91 -17.83
C LEU A 56 6.15 -10.98 -18.99
N ALA A 57 5.08 -11.76 -18.87
CA ALA A 57 4.00 -11.76 -19.86
C ALA A 57 3.27 -10.40 -19.92
N GLN A 58 2.98 -9.76 -18.76
CA GLN A 58 2.42 -8.42 -18.71
C GLN A 58 3.38 -7.39 -19.30
N ALA A 59 4.67 -7.48 -19.01
CA ALA A 59 5.69 -6.59 -19.54
C ALA A 59 5.84 -6.71 -21.08
N ALA A 60 5.87 -7.93 -21.62
CA ALA A 60 5.90 -8.14 -23.07
C ALA A 60 4.65 -7.59 -23.78
N ALA A 61 3.48 -7.71 -23.15
CA ALA A 61 2.25 -7.10 -23.67
C ALA A 61 2.31 -5.56 -23.64
N ALA A 62 2.94 -4.98 -22.61
CA ALA A 62 3.17 -3.53 -22.53
C ALA A 62 4.14 -3.06 -23.63
N ASP A 63 5.21 -3.79 -23.90
CA ASP A 63 6.14 -3.49 -24.99
C ASP A 63 5.43 -3.48 -26.35
N ALA A 64 4.51 -4.41 -26.58
CA ALA A 64 3.70 -4.44 -27.80
C ALA A 64 2.79 -3.19 -27.94
N ARG A 65 2.13 -2.74 -26.85
CA ARG A 65 1.30 -1.53 -26.86
C ARG A 65 2.13 -0.25 -27.02
N LEU A 66 3.32 -0.19 -26.40
CA LEU A 66 4.28 0.90 -26.63
C LEU A 66 4.71 0.99 -28.10
N ALA A 67 4.98 -0.15 -28.72
CA ALA A 67 5.36 -0.21 -30.13
C ALA A 67 4.19 0.19 -31.06
N ALA A 68 2.97 -0.17 -30.72
CA ALA A 68 1.76 0.15 -31.49
C ALA A 68 1.26 1.59 -31.28
N GLY A 69 1.81 2.35 -30.32
CA GLY A 69 1.34 3.71 -30.00
C GLY A 69 0.00 3.74 -29.25
N THR A 70 -0.40 2.63 -28.62
CA THR A 70 -1.66 2.50 -27.85
C THR A 70 -1.42 2.47 -26.32
N ALA A 71 -0.29 3.01 -25.90
CA ALA A 71 0.19 2.98 -24.53
C ALA A 71 -0.71 3.76 -23.55
N GLY A 72 -1.02 3.15 -22.39
CA GLY A 72 -1.70 3.79 -21.28
C GLY A 72 -0.79 4.73 -20.48
N ALA A 73 -1.35 5.39 -19.46
CA ALA A 73 -0.62 6.38 -18.65
C ALA A 73 0.59 5.78 -17.88
N LEU A 74 0.47 4.53 -17.44
CA LEU A 74 1.48 3.78 -16.68
C LEU A 74 2.08 2.62 -17.48
N GLU A 75 2.07 2.69 -18.79
CA GLU A 75 2.46 1.58 -19.66
C GLU A 75 3.87 1.07 -19.35
N GLY A 76 3.93 -0.22 -18.99
CA GLY A 76 5.18 -0.91 -18.67
C GLY A 76 5.79 -0.57 -17.30
N VAL A 77 5.19 0.34 -16.53
CA VAL A 77 5.69 0.73 -15.20
C VAL A 77 5.48 -0.42 -14.22
N PRO A 78 6.56 -0.95 -13.59
CA PRO A 78 6.43 -1.99 -12.59
C PRO A 78 5.84 -1.42 -11.29
N LEU A 79 4.82 -2.09 -10.76
CA LEU A 79 4.18 -1.81 -9.48
C LEU A 79 4.08 -3.07 -8.63
N ALA A 80 3.87 -2.92 -7.32
CA ALA A 80 3.57 -4.03 -6.44
C ALA A 80 2.41 -3.68 -5.51
N HIS A 81 1.66 -4.70 -5.08
CA HIS A 81 0.43 -4.50 -4.34
C HIS A 81 0.54 -5.05 -2.92
N LYS A 82 0.12 -4.26 -1.92
CA LYS A 82 -0.06 -4.77 -0.56
C LYS A 82 -0.90 -6.04 -0.58
N ASP A 83 -0.53 -7.03 0.21
CA ASP A 83 -1.13 -8.38 0.15
C ASP A 83 -2.57 -8.47 0.70
N VAL A 84 -3.25 -7.37 0.84
CA VAL A 84 -4.70 -7.29 1.09
C VAL A 84 -5.52 -7.04 -0.19
N PHE A 85 -4.88 -6.68 -1.31
CA PHE A 85 -5.56 -6.57 -2.60
C PHE A 85 -5.55 -7.91 -3.31
N VAL A 86 -6.75 -8.44 -3.64
CA VAL A 86 -6.85 -9.70 -4.37
C VAL A 86 -6.37 -9.53 -5.81
N THR A 87 -5.66 -10.55 -6.30
CA THR A 87 -5.13 -10.61 -7.66
C THR A 87 -5.28 -12.02 -8.21
N ARG A 88 -5.54 -12.15 -9.52
CA ARG A 88 -5.66 -13.46 -10.19
C ARG A 88 -4.33 -14.17 -10.36
N ASP A 89 -3.28 -13.41 -10.67
CA ASP A 89 -1.99 -13.98 -11.05
C ASP A 89 -1.07 -14.25 -9.86
N PHE A 90 -1.45 -13.79 -8.67
CA PHE A 90 -0.66 -13.94 -7.43
C PHE A 90 -1.58 -14.35 -6.27
N PRO A 91 -1.10 -15.18 -5.34
CA PRO A 91 -1.87 -15.49 -4.13
C PRO A 91 -2.14 -14.24 -3.31
N THR A 92 -3.22 -14.25 -2.53
CA THR A 92 -3.54 -13.19 -1.58
C THR A 92 -3.77 -13.78 -0.21
N THR A 93 -2.91 -13.45 0.73
CA THR A 93 -2.93 -14.05 2.07
C THR A 93 -3.36 -13.08 3.17
N ALA A 94 -3.34 -11.77 2.89
CA ALA A 94 -3.51 -10.71 3.90
C ALA A 94 -2.58 -10.91 5.13
N GLY A 95 -1.39 -11.49 4.92
CA GLY A 95 -0.45 -11.81 6.00
C GLY A 95 -0.93 -12.90 6.97
N SER A 96 -1.96 -13.68 6.64
CA SER A 96 -2.63 -14.62 7.54
C SER A 96 -2.56 -16.07 7.07
N LYS A 97 -2.43 -17.00 8.03
CA LYS A 97 -2.63 -18.43 7.77
C LYS A 97 -4.06 -18.73 7.29
N MET A 98 -5.01 -17.89 7.69
CA MET A 98 -6.42 -18.04 7.31
C MET A 98 -6.61 -18.05 5.80
N LEU A 99 -5.81 -17.28 5.05
CA LEU A 99 -5.85 -17.20 3.59
C LEU A 99 -4.65 -17.87 2.90
N ALA A 100 -3.89 -18.70 3.62
CA ALA A 100 -2.77 -19.43 3.00
C ALA A 100 -3.29 -20.27 1.83
N GLY A 101 -2.67 -20.08 0.65
CA GLY A 101 -3.07 -20.78 -0.58
C GLY A 101 -4.32 -20.22 -1.28
N TYR A 102 -4.90 -19.11 -0.81
CA TYR A 102 -6.03 -18.50 -1.50
C TYR A 102 -5.59 -17.83 -2.81
N GLN A 103 -6.24 -18.25 -3.90
CA GLN A 103 -6.12 -17.66 -5.23
C GLN A 103 -7.45 -17.03 -5.61
N SER A 104 -7.44 -15.73 -5.87
CA SER A 104 -8.67 -15.01 -6.23
C SER A 104 -9.08 -15.28 -7.68
N PRO A 105 -10.38 -15.46 -7.97
CA PRO A 105 -10.88 -15.54 -9.34
C PRO A 105 -10.98 -14.18 -10.04
N PHE A 106 -10.70 -13.08 -9.35
CA PHE A 106 -10.77 -11.71 -9.90
C PHE A 106 -9.72 -10.82 -9.25
N ASP A 107 -9.46 -9.68 -9.89
CA ASP A 107 -8.59 -8.63 -9.38
C ASP A 107 -9.39 -7.55 -8.64
N ALA A 108 -8.82 -6.96 -7.60
CA ALA A 108 -9.39 -5.78 -6.95
C ALA A 108 -9.57 -4.64 -7.97
N THR A 109 -10.59 -3.79 -7.79
CA THR A 109 -10.85 -2.65 -8.70
C THR A 109 -9.60 -1.79 -8.88
N VAL A 110 -8.90 -1.44 -7.79
CA VAL A 110 -7.66 -0.66 -7.84
C VAL A 110 -6.58 -1.34 -8.68
N VAL A 111 -6.42 -2.66 -8.54
CA VAL A 111 -5.46 -3.45 -9.35
C VAL A 111 -5.86 -3.43 -10.82
N THR A 112 -7.14 -3.64 -11.11
CA THR A 112 -7.69 -3.61 -12.48
C THR A 112 -7.48 -2.25 -13.14
N GLN A 113 -7.71 -1.15 -12.41
CA GLN A 113 -7.51 0.22 -12.92
C GLN A 113 -6.04 0.48 -13.27
N LEU A 114 -5.11 0.07 -12.38
CA LEU A 114 -3.68 0.20 -12.64
C LEU A 114 -3.22 -0.67 -13.83
N ALA A 115 -3.71 -1.91 -13.94
CA ALA A 115 -3.42 -2.78 -15.07
C ALA A 115 -3.98 -2.22 -16.39
N ASN A 116 -5.20 -1.66 -16.39
CA ASN A 116 -5.80 -1.01 -17.56
C ASN A 116 -5.02 0.25 -17.99
N ALA A 117 -4.35 0.92 -17.07
CA ALA A 117 -3.43 2.01 -17.38
C ALA A 117 -2.07 1.52 -17.91
N GLY A 118 -1.85 0.20 -17.99
CA GLY A 118 -0.67 -0.45 -18.55
C GLY A 118 0.41 -0.82 -17.52
N ALA A 119 0.15 -0.67 -16.22
CA ALA A 119 1.12 -1.05 -15.20
C ALA A 119 1.37 -2.57 -15.18
N VAL A 120 2.59 -2.95 -14.82
CA VAL A 120 3.04 -4.34 -14.70
C VAL A 120 3.14 -4.71 -13.22
N THR A 121 2.45 -5.77 -12.80
CA THR A 121 2.51 -6.25 -11.42
C THR A 121 3.76 -7.09 -11.20
N LEU A 122 4.64 -6.67 -10.28
CA LEU A 122 5.82 -7.43 -9.85
C LEU A 122 5.49 -8.51 -8.84
N GLY A 123 4.61 -8.19 -7.86
CA GLY A 123 4.33 -9.11 -6.77
C GLY A 123 3.45 -8.53 -5.68
N LYS A 124 3.35 -9.31 -4.57
CA LYS A 124 2.57 -9.00 -3.38
C LYS A 124 3.48 -8.63 -2.22
N LEU A 125 3.13 -7.56 -1.55
CA LEU A 125 3.94 -6.94 -0.49
C LEU A 125 3.42 -7.31 0.88
N ASN A 126 4.35 -7.67 1.76
CA ASN A 126 4.07 -8.07 3.12
C ASN A 126 3.32 -6.98 3.90
N CYS A 127 2.48 -7.41 4.81
CA CYS A 127 1.69 -6.52 5.66
C CYS A 127 1.43 -7.16 7.01
N ASP A 128 1.07 -6.36 7.99
CA ASP A 128 0.48 -6.89 9.21
C ASP A 128 -0.78 -7.71 8.89
N GLU A 129 -1.00 -8.79 9.64
CA GLU A 129 -2.11 -9.73 9.43
C GLU A 129 -3.46 -9.00 9.39
N PHE A 130 -4.23 -9.18 8.30
CA PHE A 130 -5.50 -8.48 8.02
C PHE A 130 -5.42 -6.95 8.15
N ALA A 131 -4.26 -6.37 7.84
CA ALA A 131 -3.98 -4.95 8.04
C ALA A 131 -4.07 -4.48 9.51
N MET A 132 -3.99 -5.40 10.47
CA MET A 132 -4.11 -5.15 11.92
C MET A 132 -2.75 -5.10 12.60
N GLY A 133 -2.10 -3.95 12.52
CA GLY A 133 -0.81 -3.70 13.15
C GLY A 133 -0.22 -2.38 12.69
N SER A 134 0.93 -2.04 13.25
CA SER A 134 1.64 -0.79 12.98
C SER A 134 3.16 -0.95 12.90
N SER A 135 3.64 -2.20 12.79
CA SER A 135 5.08 -2.52 12.78
C SER A 135 5.50 -3.54 11.72
N ASN A 136 4.56 -4.25 11.13
CA ASN A 136 4.75 -5.36 10.18
C ASN A 136 5.60 -6.50 10.77
N GLU A 137 5.31 -6.84 12.01
CA GLU A 137 5.96 -7.94 12.74
C GLU A 137 5.05 -9.17 12.90
N ASN A 138 3.76 -9.04 12.65
CA ASN A 138 2.76 -10.08 12.94
C ASN A 138 2.25 -10.84 11.70
N SER A 139 2.86 -10.65 10.53
CA SER A 139 2.55 -11.47 9.36
C SER A 139 2.83 -12.94 9.63
N ALA A 140 1.88 -13.80 9.31
CA ALA A 140 2.00 -15.25 9.45
C ALA A 140 2.55 -15.94 8.19
N VAL A 141 2.95 -15.17 7.18
CA VAL A 141 3.44 -15.64 5.88
C VAL A 141 4.95 -15.41 5.79
N ALA A 142 5.66 -16.44 5.32
CA ALA A 142 7.08 -16.32 5.06
C ALA A 142 7.34 -15.36 3.89
N PRO A 143 8.20 -14.35 4.05
CA PRO A 143 8.63 -13.53 2.93
C PRO A 143 9.45 -14.34 1.93
N ILE A 144 9.57 -13.85 0.71
CA ILE A 144 10.43 -14.44 -0.32
C ILE A 144 11.87 -14.55 0.19
N GLY A 145 12.45 -15.73 0.09
CA GLY A 145 13.81 -16.04 0.56
C GLY A 145 13.88 -16.43 2.04
N PHE A 146 12.73 -16.61 2.70
CA PHE A 146 12.66 -17.10 4.08
C PHE A 146 11.88 -18.40 4.15
N ASP A 147 12.31 -19.31 5.05
CA ASP A 147 11.62 -20.59 5.30
C ASP A 147 10.48 -20.48 6.32
N ALA A 148 10.37 -19.33 7.00
CA ALA A 148 9.37 -19.08 8.04
C ALA A 148 8.94 -17.62 8.06
N PRO A 149 7.79 -17.28 8.69
CA PRO A 149 7.38 -15.91 8.92
C PRO A 149 8.48 -15.09 9.60
N ALA A 150 8.72 -13.89 9.11
CA ALA A 150 9.73 -12.99 9.62
C ALA A 150 9.25 -11.53 9.55
N PRO A 151 9.68 -10.66 10.50
CA PRO A 151 9.38 -9.25 10.45
C PRO A 151 9.96 -8.57 9.21
N VAL A 152 9.22 -7.61 8.68
CA VAL A 152 9.76 -6.70 7.67
C VAL A 152 10.76 -5.74 8.31
N ARG A 153 11.87 -5.45 7.64
CA ARG A 153 12.97 -4.65 8.17
C ARG A 153 13.01 -3.27 7.53
N ASN A 154 13.19 -2.24 8.35
CA ASN A 154 13.38 -0.88 7.86
C ASN A 154 14.71 -0.79 7.09
N PRO A 155 14.72 -0.31 5.82
CA PRO A 155 15.94 -0.31 5.00
C PRO A 155 17.02 0.67 5.52
N TRP A 156 16.63 1.69 6.30
CA TRP A 156 17.57 2.65 6.89
C TRP A 156 18.32 2.07 8.11
N ASN A 157 17.62 1.26 8.89
CA ASN A 157 18.20 0.53 10.02
C ASN A 157 17.39 -0.74 10.26
N ARG A 158 17.98 -1.90 10.01
CA ARG A 158 17.31 -3.20 10.09
C ARG A 158 16.90 -3.63 11.50
N GLU A 159 17.39 -2.95 12.53
CA GLU A 159 16.97 -3.16 13.92
C GLU A 159 15.67 -2.40 14.26
N HIS A 160 15.20 -1.55 13.35
CA HIS A 160 13.95 -0.80 13.48
C HIS A 160 12.85 -1.36 12.60
N VAL A 161 11.61 -1.17 13.05
CA VAL A 161 10.41 -1.50 12.28
C VAL A 161 10.18 -0.49 11.15
N PRO A 162 9.60 -0.92 10.02
CA PRO A 162 9.24 -0.01 8.92
C PRO A 162 7.93 0.74 9.16
N GLY A 163 7.22 0.44 10.24
CA GLY A 163 5.82 0.78 10.42
C GLY A 163 4.89 -0.22 9.74
N GLY A 164 3.60 0.01 9.84
CA GLY A 164 2.56 -0.85 9.30
C GLY A 164 1.17 -0.20 9.31
N SER A 165 0.23 -0.92 8.78
CA SER A 165 0.27 -2.29 8.27
C SER A 165 0.82 -2.42 6.84
N SER A 166 1.11 -1.33 6.10
CA SER A 166 1.71 -1.37 4.77
C SER A 166 3.24 -1.30 4.84
N GLY A 167 3.88 -2.04 5.78
CA GLY A 167 5.32 -1.99 6.00
C GLY A 167 6.12 -2.53 4.83
N GLY A 168 5.73 -3.67 4.25
CA GLY A 168 6.36 -4.20 3.04
C GLY A 168 6.27 -3.24 1.85
N SER A 169 5.14 -2.52 1.71
CA SER A 169 4.96 -1.49 0.69
C SER A 169 5.94 -0.32 0.89
N ALA A 170 6.06 0.19 2.12
CA ALA A 170 6.99 1.27 2.42
C ALA A 170 8.45 0.87 2.19
N VAL A 171 8.83 -0.32 2.64
CA VAL A 171 10.19 -0.86 2.47
C VAL A 171 10.53 -1.06 0.99
N ALA A 172 9.61 -1.59 0.19
CA ALA A 172 9.83 -1.82 -1.23
C ALA A 172 10.14 -0.51 -1.97
N VAL A 173 9.45 0.58 -1.65
CA VAL A 173 9.72 1.90 -2.22
C VAL A 173 11.01 2.50 -1.67
N ALA A 174 11.20 2.51 -0.35
CA ALA A 174 12.36 3.11 0.29
C ALA A 174 13.69 2.44 -0.12
N ALA A 175 13.69 1.10 -0.25
CA ALA A 175 14.83 0.34 -0.74
C ALA A 175 14.93 0.32 -2.28
N ARG A 176 14.05 1.04 -2.98
CA ARG A 176 14.02 1.15 -4.46
C ARG A 176 13.90 -0.20 -5.15
N LEU A 177 13.09 -1.11 -4.59
CA LEU A 177 12.77 -2.41 -5.18
C LEU A 177 11.65 -2.30 -6.22
N VAL A 178 10.94 -1.18 -6.21
CA VAL A 178 9.83 -0.84 -7.12
C VAL A 178 9.59 0.68 -7.05
N PRO A 179 9.22 1.34 -8.14
CA PRO A 179 9.05 2.79 -8.15
C PRO A 179 7.79 3.28 -7.42
N GLY A 180 6.75 2.45 -7.35
CA GLY A 180 5.48 2.78 -6.71
C GLY A 180 4.69 1.55 -6.30
N VAL A 181 3.84 1.70 -5.29
CA VAL A 181 3.07 0.60 -4.70
C VAL A 181 1.68 1.04 -4.24
N THR A 182 0.80 0.07 -4.06
CA THR A 182 -0.46 0.28 -3.34
C THR A 182 -0.29 -0.01 -1.86
N GLY A 183 -1.06 0.69 -1.04
CA GLY A 183 -1.21 0.44 0.39
C GLY A 183 -2.67 0.61 0.82
N THR A 184 -2.97 0.29 2.07
CA THR A 184 -4.26 0.59 2.71
C THR A 184 -4.05 1.33 4.02
N ASP A 185 -4.99 2.21 4.36
CA ASP A 185 -4.94 3.03 5.56
C ASP A 185 -6.30 3.04 6.24
N THR A 186 -6.35 2.53 7.45
CA THR A 186 -7.52 2.49 8.33
C THR A 186 -7.33 3.47 9.48
N GLY A 187 -6.17 3.43 10.11
CA GLY A 187 -5.78 4.30 11.22
C GLY A 187 -4.37 4.89 11.08
N GLY A 188 -3.81 4.91 9.85
CA GLY A 188 -2.45 5.39 9.58
C GLY A 188 -1.60 4.46 8.75
N SER A 189 -2.14 3.32 8.27
CA SER A 189 -1.34 2.21 7.71
C SER A 189 -0.70 2.47 6.33
N ILE A 190 -0.86 3.66 5.73
CA ILE A 190 -0.05 4.21 4.64
C ILE A 190 0.88 5.29 5.19
N ARG A 191 0.32 6.25 5.92
CA ARG A 191 0.99 7.48 6.34
C ARG A 191 2.11 7.21 7.35
N GLN A 192 1.87 6.34 8.33
CA GLN A 192 2.84 6.01 9.36
C GLN A 192 4.05 5.24 8.79
N PRO A 193 3.90 4.12 8.03
CA PRO A 193 5.06 3.46 7.45
C PRO A 193 5.76 4.33 6.39
N ALA A 194 5.06 5.20 5.68
CA ALA A 194 5.69 6.18 4.79
C ALA A 194 6.62 7.13 5.56
N SER A 195 6.16 7.65 6.71
CA SER A 195 6.96 8.48 7.59
C SER A 195 8.19 7.73 8.14
N PHE A 196 8.03 6.49 8.61
CA PHE A 196 9.12 5.70 9.18
C PHE A 196 10.18 5.29 8.15
N CYS A 197 9.78 5.15 6.88
CA CYS A 197 10.68 4.79 5.78
C CYS A 197 11.15 5.98 4.94
N GLY A 198 10.73 7.22 5.27
CA GLY A 198 11.18 8.43 4.58
C GLY A 198 10.71 8.51 3.11
N ILE A 199 9.46 8.14 2.84
CA ILE A 199 8.82 8.19 1.52
C ILE A 199 7.51 8.98 1.57
N THR A 200 6.90 9.21 0.42
CA THR A 200 5.56 9.81 0.33
C THR A 200 4.49 8.72 0.37
N GLY A 201 3.45 8.93 1.18
CA GLY A 201 2.28 8.07 1.22
C GLY A 201 1.01 8.90 1.34
N ILE A 202 0.01 8.61 0.50
CA ILE A 202 -1.24 9.37 0.45
C ILE A 202 -2.43 8.44 0.65
N LYS A 203 -3.23 8.76 1.67
CA LYS A 203 -4.58 8.22 1.86
C LYS A 203 -5.57 9.25 1.28
N PRO A 204 -6.23 8.94 0.16
CA PRO A 204 -7.25 9.85 -0.36
C PRO A 204 -8.48 9.90 0.57
N THR A 205 -9.39 10.80 0.29
CA THR A 205 -10.69 10.86 0.96
C THR A 205 -11.40 9.52 0.84
N TYR A 206 -12.05 9.08 1.93
CA TYR A 206 -12.83 7.84 1.97
C TYR A 206 -13.85 7.79 0.82
N GLY A 207 -13.92 6.65 0.15
CA GLY A 207 -14.78 6.43 -1.02
C GLY A 207 -14.22 6.92 -2.36
N ARG A 208 -13.05 7.54 -2.40
CA ARG A 208 -12.41 7.97 -3.67
C ARG A 208 -11.80 6.81 -4.46
N ALA A 209 -11.31 5.78 -3.79
CA ALA A 209 -10.83 4.55 -4.41
C ALA A 209 -11.69 3.38 -3.92
N SER A 210 -12.16 2.54 -4.85
CA SER A 210 -13.01 1.39 -4.55
C SER A 210 -12.31 0.40 -3.60
N ARG A 211 -13.09 -0.14 -2.65
CA ARG A 211 -12.67 -1.21 -1.73
C ARG A 211 -12.95 -2.61 -2.28
N TYR A 212 -13.59 -2.72 -3.45
CA TYR A 212 -13.90 -4.03 -4.03
C TYR A 212 -12.63 -4.83 -4.29
N GLY A 213 -12.57 -6.04 -3.72
CA GLY A 213 -11.39 -6.90 -3.78
C GLY A 213 -10.27 -6.52 -2.78
N MET A 214 -10.52 -5.60 -1.86
CA MET A 214 -9.66 -5.32 -0.73
C MET A 214 -10.13 -6.11 0.49
N VAL A 215 -9.26 -6.93 1.08
CA VAL A 215 -9.56 -7.67 2.32
C VAL A 215 -9.79 -6.68 3.44
N ALA A 216 -10.99 -6.70 4.03
CA ALA A 216 -11.43 -5.69 4.98
C ALA A 216 -10.81 -5.89 6.38
N PHE A 217 -10.42 -4.77 6.99
CA PHE A 217 -10.21 -4.64 8.44
C PHE A 217 -11.43 -3.96 9.06
N ALA A 218 -11.60 -2.66 8.85
CA ALA A 218 -12.71 -1.88 9.36
C ALA A 218 -13.37 -1.13 8.20
N SER A 219 -14.51 -1.63 7.74
CA SER A 219 -15.12 -1.22 6.46
C SER A 219 -15.47 0.25 6.38
N SER A 220 -15.79 0.93 7.50
CA SER A 220 -16.09 2.37 7.54
C SER A 220 -14.84 3.26 7.55
N LEU A 221 -13.65 2.68 7.69
CA LEU A 221 -12.39 3.40 7.82
C LEU A 221 -11.37 3.04 6.73
N ASP A 222 -11.41 1.81 6.21
CA ASP A 222 -10.44 1.30 5.26
C ASP A 222 -10.44 2.10 3.96
N GLN A 223 -9.25 2.51 3.51
CA GLN A 223 -9.09 3.22 2.25
C GLN A 223 -7.81 2.76 1.54
N ALA A 224 -7.90 2.50 0.25
CA ALA A 224 -6.74 2.29 -0.61
C ALA A 224 -6.03 3.61 -0.92
N GLY A 225 -4.72 3.56 -1.09
CA GLY A 225 -3.93 4.72 -1.52
C GLY A 225 -2.57 4.32 -2.07
N SER A 226 -1.78 5.32 -2.43
CA SER A 226 -0.50 5.16 -3.10
C SER A 226 0.68 5.48 -2.18
N MET A 227 1.81 4.81 -2.44
CA MET A 227 3.09 5.13 -1.83
C MET A 227 4.17 5.13 -2.90
N ALA A 228 5.00 6.17 -2.90
CA ALA A 228 6.10 6.37 -3.84
C ALA A 228 7.16 7.30 -3.24
N ARG A 229 8.22 7.64 -3.98
CA ARG A 229 9.27 8.53 -3.45
C ARG A 229 8.93 10.02 -3.53
N SER A 230 7.95 10.41 -4.35
CA SER A 230 7.56 11.81 -4.53
C SER A 230 6.04 12.00 -4.53
N ALA A 231 5.61 13.24 -4.29
CA ALA A 231 4.20 13.62 -4.40
C ALA A 231 3.68 13.47 -5.85
N GLU A 232 4.52 13.79 -6.85
CA GLU A 232 4.19 13.60 -8.27
C GLU A 232 3.87 12.14 -8.58
N ASP A 233 4.74 11.21 -8.17
CA ASP A 233 4.54 9.78 -8.39
C ASP A 233 3.26 9.26 -7.69
N CYS A 234 3.01 9.71 -6.46
CA CYS A 234 1.78 9.39 -5.75
C CYS A 234 0.54 9.94 -6.44
N ALA A 235 0.61 11.17 -6.96
CA ALA A 235 -0.50 11.81 -7.68
C ALA A 235 -0.82 11.05 -8.97
N LEU A 236 0.18 10.62 -9.73
CA LEU A 236 -0.01 9.80 -10.94
C LEU A 236 -0.72 8.48 -10.61
N LEU A 237 -0.30 7.79 -9.54
CA LEU A 237 -0.97 6.56 -9.11
C LEU A 237 -2.41 6.82 -8.68
N LEU A 238 -2.67 7.86 -7.89
CA LEU A 238 -4.01 8.21 -7.43
C LEU A 238 -4.92 8.61 -8.58
N SER A 239 -4.43 9.32 -9.59
CA SER A 239 -5.21 9.69 -10.78
C SER A 239 -5.75 8.49 -11.54
N VAL A 240 -5.09 7.34 -11.41
CA VAL A 240 -5.55 6.05 -11.96
C VAL A 240 -6.41 5.27 -10.98
N MET A 241 -6.03 5.27 -9.69
CA MET A 241 -6.68 4.44 -8.66
C MET A 241 -8.03 5.00 -8.18
N CYS A 242 -8.23 6.32 -8.28
CA CYS A 242 -9.44 6.99 -7.81
C CYS A 242 -10.47 7.12 -8.95
N GLY A 243 -11.70 6.81 -8.62
CA GLY A 243 -12.83 6.92 -9.56
C GLY A 243 -14.04 6.15 -9.04
N PRO A 244 -15.24 6.40 -9.61
CA PRO A 244 -16.46 5.77 -9.16
C PRO A 244 -16.49 4.26 -9.48
N ASP A 245 -17.04 3.48 -8.55
CA ASP A 245 -17.29 2.04 -8.70
C ASP A 245 -18.62 1.67 -7.98
N PRO A 246 -19.75 2.33 -8.32
CA PRO A 246 -20.99 2.18 -7.58
C PRO A 246 -21.60 0.78 -7.66
N ASP A 247 -21.28 0.03 -8.69
CA ASP A 247 -21.81 -1.33 -8.88
C ASP A 247 -21.18 -2.36 -7.93
N ARG A 248 -19.98 -2.06 -7.39
CA ARG A 248 -19.19 -3.00 -6.60
C ARG A 248 -18.90 -2.53 -5.17
N ASP A 249 -18.81 -1.22 -4.96
CA ASP A 249 -18.59 -0.63 -3.64
C ASP A 249 -19.62 0.44 -3.34
N SER A 250 -20.57 0.11 -2.46
CA SER A 250 -21.66 1.01 -2.05
C SER A 250 -21.17 2.30 -1.37
N THR A 251 -19.91 2.38 -0.97
CA THR A 251 -19.30 3.59 -0.39
C THR A 251 -18.50 4.40 -1.40
N SER A 252 -18.40 3.90 -2.64
CA SER A 252 -17.72 4.64 -3.71
C SER A 252 -18.46 5.94 -4.01
N LEU A 253 -17.72 7.04 -3.98
CA LEU A 253 -18.27 8.35 -4.29
C LEU A 253 -18.49 8.50 -5.80
N ASP A 254 -19.65 9.02 -6.19
CA ASP A 254 -19.92 9.41 -7.57
C ASP A 254 -19.20 10.73 -7.89
N MET A 255 -17.88 10.65 -7.96
CA MET A 255 -17.01 11.77 -8.30
C MET A 255 -16.11 11.36 -9.48
N PRO A 256 -15.93 12.23 -10.45
CA PRO A 256 -15.11 11.91 -11.62
C PRO A 256 -13.67 11.63 -11.22
N THR A 257 -12.99 10.85 -12.05
CA THR A 257 -11.52 10.76 -12.03
C THR A 257 -10.92 12.14 -12.21
N GLU A 258 -9.85 12.41 -11.47
CA GLU A 258 -9.15 13.69 -11.54
C GLU A 258 -7.67 13.46 -11.81
N ASP A 259 -7.04 14.39 -12.51
CA ASP A 259 -5.59 14.48 -12.56
C ASP A 259 -5.11 15.19 -11.28
N PHE A 260 -4.65 14.41 -10.31
CA PHE A 260 -4.12 14.93 -9.05
C PHE A 260 -2.75 15.60 -9.21
N SER A 261 -2.10 15.47 -10.36
CA SER A 261 -0.82 16.13 -10.66
C SER A 261 -0.98 17.55 -11.20
N ARG A 262 -2.17 17.95 -11.61
CA ARG A 262 -2.47 19.21 -12.32
C ARG A 262 -1.99 20.50 -11.63
N SER A 263 -1.95 20.48 -10.29
CA SER A 263 -1.64 21.67 -9.47
C SER A 263 -0.34 21.53 -8.65
N LEU A 264 0.49 20.54 -8.94
CA LEU A 264 1.72 20.30 -8.17
C LEU A 264 2.76 21.42 -8.27
N ASN A 265 2.71 22.18 -9.35
CA ASN A 265 3.66 23.27 -9.62
C ASN A 265 2.99 24.66 -9.53
N ASP A 266 1.76 24.75 -9.03
CA ASP A 266 1.09 26.02 -8.84
C ASP A 266 1.79 26.83 -7.73
N SER A 267 1.71 28.18 -7.82
CA SER A 267 2.20 29.05 -6.77
C SER A 267 1.51 28.79 -5.44
N LEU A 268 2.26 28.82 -4.36
CA LEU A 268 1.72 28.75 -3.00
C LEU A 268 1.32 30.13 -2.45
N ASP A 269 1.41 31.19 -3.24
CA ASP A 269 1.07 32.55 -2.81
C ASP A 269 -0.36 32.62 -2.28
N GLY A 270 -0.47 33.00 -1.01
CA GLY A 270 -1.75 33.14 -0.33
C GLY A 270 -2.40 31.84 0.14
N LEU A 271 -1.79 30.67 -0.14
CA LEU A 271 -2.23 29.40 0.42
C LEU A 271 -2.21 29.47 1.96
N ARG A 272 -3.31 29.14 2.59
CA ARG A 272 -3.42 29.12 4.06
C ARG A 272 -3.16 27.71 4.59
N ILE A 273 -2.14 27.56 5.44
CA ILE A 273 -1.80 26.30 6.11
C ILE A 273 -2.19 26.41 7.58
N GLY A 274 -3.18 25.61 8.00
CA GLY A 274 -3.57 25.51 9.40
C GLY A 274 -2.53 24.75 10.22
N VAL A 275 -2.11 25.31 11.35
CA VAL A 275 -1.20 24.71 12.30
C VAL A 275 -1.96 24.40 13.59
N PRO A 276 -2.44 23.15 13.78
CA PRO A 276 -3.21 22.78 14.97
C PRO A 276 -2.31 22.72 16.20
N LYS A 277 -2.65 23.45 17.24
CA LYS A 277 -1.90 23.45 18.51
C LYS A 277 -1.81 22.05 19.14
N GLU A 278 -2.84 21.21 18.91
CA GLU A 278 -2.94 19.87 19.46
C GLU A 278 -1.89 18.89 18.89
N PHE A 279 -1.26 19.21 17.75
CA PHE A 279 -0.23 18.39 17.13
C PHE A 279 1.19 18.66 17.69
N PHE A 280 1.32 19.72 18.51
CA PHE A 280 2.60 20.18 19.05
C PHE A 280 2.66 20.08 20.58
N GLY A 281 1.99 19.06 21.15
CA GLY A 281 2.00 18.76 22.58
C GLY A 281 3.33 18.18 23.10
N ASP A 282 3.40 17.98 24.42
CA ASP A 282 4.61 17.54 25.15
C ASP A 282 5.14 16.15 24.70
N GLY A 283 4.30 15.33 24.05
CA GLY A 283 4.70 14.03 23.52
C GLY A 283 5.44 14.06 22.18
N LEU A 284 5.57 15.23 21.55
CA LEU A 284 6.28 15.36 20.26
C LEU A 284 7.79 15.38 20.50
N ALA A 285 8.52 14.42 19.88
CA ALA A 285 9.97 14.36 19.98
C ALA A 285 10.61 15.65 19.40
N PRO A 286 11.69 16.19 20.05
CA PRO A 286 12.29 17.46 19.65
C PRO A 286 12.83 17.50 18.22
N ASP A 287 13.38 16.41 17.73
CA ASP A 287 13.90 16.27 16.37
C ASP A 287 12.79 16.27 15.33
N VAL A 288 11.65 15.61 15.62
CA VAL A 288 10.44 15.65 14.79
C VAL A 288 9.88 17.07 14.75
N ARG A 289 9.81 17.74 15.91
CA ARG A 289 9.41 19.15 15.99
C ARG A 289 10.26 20.03 15.10
N THR A 290 11.57 19.89 15.21
CA THR A 290 12.53 20.69 14.42
C THR A 290 12.31 20.48 12.91
N ALA A 291 12.10 19.23 12.47
CA ALA A 291 11.84 18.90 11.07
C ALA A 291 10.53 19.52 10.54
N VAL A 292 9.47 19.47 11.37
CA VAL A 292 8.16 20.07 11.01
C VAL A 292 8.25 21.59 10.97
N ASP A 293 8.90 22.23 11.94
CA ASP A 293 9.09 23.69 11.99
C ASP A 293 9.91 24.17 10.77
N ALA A 294 10.94 23.40 10.36
CA ALA A 294 11.70 23.70 9.15
C ALA A 294 10.84 23.60 7.88
N ALA A 295 9.98 22.58 7.78
CA ALA A 295 9.07 22.43 6.65
C ALA A 295 8.04 23.57 6.60
N LEU A 296 7.47 23.96 7.74
CA LEU A 296 6.55 25.10 7.83
C LEU A 296 7.22 26.40 7.39
N SER A 297 8.45 26.64 7.84
CA SER A 297 9.23 27.82 7.43
C SER A 297 9.51 27.83 5.91
N GLU A 298 9.70 26.66 5.30
CA GLU A 298 9.89 26.57 3.85
C GLU A 298 8.60 26.91 3.09
N TYR A 299 7.43 26.46 3.56
CA TYR A 299 6.15 26.84 3.00
C TYR A 299 5.90 28.36 3.06
N GLU A 300 6.30 29.03 4.16
CA GLU A 300 6.21 30.50 4.26
C GLU A 300 7.11 31.21 3.23
N LYS A 301 8.35 30.72 3.02
CA LYS A 301 9.24 31.26 1.98
C LYS A 301 8.67 31.11 0.56
N LEU A 302 7.89 30.04 0.33
CA LEU A 302 7.20 29.77 -0.92
C LEU A 302 5.88 30.56 -1.08
N GLY A 303 5.54 31.44 -0.13
CA GLY A 303 4.38 32.34 -0.20
C GLY A 303 3.14 31.89 0.57
N ALA A 304 3.18 30.74 1.23
CA ALA A 304 2.06 30.27 2.07
C ALA A 304 1.95 31.09 3.37
N LYS A 305 0.74 31.11 3.95
CA LYS A 305 0.45 31.76 5.23
C LYS A 305 0.10 30.73 6.29
N LEU A 306 0.91 30.65 7.35
CA LEU A 306 0.62 29.81 8.49
C LEU A 306 -0.50 30.41 9.34
N VAL A 307 -1.51 29.61 9.68
CA VAL A 307 -2.66 30.06 10.46
C VAL A 307 -2.80 29.15 11.68
N PRO A 308 -2.63 29.66 12.90
CA PRO A 308 -2.91 28.89 14.11
C PRO A 308 -4.38 28.46 14.14
N ILE A 309 -4.62 27.17 14.33
CA ILE A 309 -5.97 26.60 14.43
C ILE A 309 -6.06 25.66 15.64
N SER A 310 -7.26 25.25 15.99
CA SER A 310 -7.51 24.22 17.01
C SER A 310 -8.40 23.12 16.45
N LEU A 311 -8.04 21.88 16.76
CA LEU A 311 -8.81 20.66 16.49
C LEU A 311 -9.15 19.99 17.83
N PRO A 312 -10.08 20.55 18.63
CA PRO A 312 -10.25 20.23 20.05
C PRO A 312 -10.70 18.80 20.34
N ARG A 313 -11.12 18.03 19.30
CA ARG A 313 -11.52 16.63 19.45
C ARG A 313 -10.43 15.65 19.02
N THR A 314 -9.25 16.12 18.67
CA THR A 314 -8.12 15.25 18.22
C THR A 314 -7.76 14.20 19.27
N GLU A 315 -7.86 14.51 20.55
CA GLU A 315 -7.61 13.58 21.67
C GLU A 315 -8.52 12.35 21.65
N LEU A 316 -9.72 12.44 21.03
CA LEU A 316 -10.66 11.33 20.91
C LEU A 316 -10.36 10.40 19.74
N SER A 317 -9.45 10.77 18.83
CA SER A 317 -9.21 10.02 17.57
C SER A 317 -8.76 8.58 17.83
N ILE A 318 -7.81 8.39 18.75
CA ILE A 318 -7.30 7.05 19.09
C ILE A 318 -8.33 6.22 19.86
N PRO A 319 -9.01 6.75 20.91
CA PRO A 319 -10.11 6.03 21.58
C PRO A 319 -11.23 5.60 20.60
N VAL A 320 -11.67 6.51 19.73
CA VAL A 320 -12.70 6.21 18.71
C VAL A 320 -12.25 5.08 17.77
N TYR A 321 -11.00 5.15 17.28
CA TYR A 321 -10.44 4.09 16.45
C TYR A 321 -10.47 2.73 17.16
N TYR A 322 -10.03 2.63 18.41
CA TYR A 322 -9.98 1.37 19.15
C TYR A 322 -11.35 0.83 19.57
N ILE A 323 -12.42 1.63 19.46
CA ILE A 323 -13.80 1.15 19.63
C ILE A 323 -14.37 0.66 18.30
N ILE A 324 -14.29 1.47 17.25
CA ILE A 324 -14.93 1.19 15.96
C ILE A 324 -14.18 0.06 15.23
N ALA A 325 -12.86 0.16 15.10
CA ALA A 325 -12.11 -0.76 14.28
C ALA A 325 -12.14 -2.21 14.80
N PRO A 326 -12.00 -2.52 16.10
CA PRO A 326 -12.17 -3.89 16.61
C PRO A 326 -13.59 -4.42 16.44
N ALA A 327 -14.62 -3.60 16.65
CA ALA A 327 -16.01 -4.00 16.47
C ALA A 327 -16.29 -4.40 15.00
N GLU A 328 -15.83 -3.58 14.06
CA GLU A 328 -15.97 -3.88 12.64
C GLU A 328 -15.09 -5.07 12.20
N ALA A 329 -13.88 -5.21 12.75
CA ALA A 329 -13.02 -6.37 12.52
C ALA A 329 -13.71 -7.66 12.97
N SER A 330 -14.31 -7.68 14.16
CA SER A 330 -15.07 -8.83 14.66
C SER A 330 -16.17 -9.23 13.67
N SER A 331 -16.94 -8.26 13.18
CA SER A 331 -17.98 -8.48 12.16
C SER A 331 -17.40 -8.96 10.83
N ASN A 332 -16.39 -8.25 10.29
CA ASN A 332 -15.80 -8.57 8.99
C ASN A 332 -15.10 -9.92 8.97
N LEU A 333 -14.40 -10.29 10.03
CA LEU A 333 -13.66 -11.54 10.09
C LEU A 333 -14.53 -12.75 10.49
N SER A 334 -15.81 -12.55 10.80
CA SER A 334 -16.76 -13.66 11.05
C SER A 334 -16.92 -14.60 9.86
N ARG A 335 -16.71 -14.09 8.63
CA ARG A 335 -16.79 -14.86 7.38
C ARG A 335 -15.67 -15.88 7.18
N PHE A 336 -14.57 -15.72 7.89
CA PHE A 336 -13.42 -16.64 7.83
C PHE A 336 -13.63 -17.76 8.86
N ASP A 337 -14.35 -18.79 8.45
CA ASP A 337 -14.86 -19.85 9.32
C ASP A 337 -14.28 -21.24 9.00
N GLY A 338 -13.49 -21.35 7.92
CA GLY A 338 -12.95 -22.63 7.46
C GLY A 338 -13.96 -23.52 6.74
N VAL A 339 -15.19 -23.04 6.47
CA VAL A 339 -16.24 -23.78 5.75
C VAL A 339 -16.26 -23.39 4.28
N LYS A 340 -16.52 -22.11 3.98
CA LYS A 340 -16.57 -21.61 2.60
C LYS A 340 -15.18 -21.37 2.03
N PHE A 341 -14.30 -20.82 2.85
CA PHE A 341 -12.91 -20.53 2.49
C PHE A 341 -12.07 -20.35 3.76
N GLY A 342 -10.77 -20.29 3.59
CA GLY A 342 -9.81 -20.10 4.67
C GLY A 342 -9.33 -21.42 5.28
N HIS A 343 -8.41 -21.29 6.23
CA HIS A 343 -7.86 -22.42 6.97
C HIS A 343 -8.97 -23.23 7.66
N ARG A 344 -8.92 -24.57 7.52
CA ARG A 344 -9.78 -25.51 8.23
C ARG A 344 -8.93 -26.41 9.12
N ALA A 345 -9.28 -26.49 10.38
CA ALA A 345 -8.68 -27.45 11.32
C ALA A 345 -8.88 -28.89 10.82
N GLN A 346 -7.86 -29.71 10.97
CA GLN A 346 -7.90 -31.10 10.51
C GLN A 346 -8.59 -32.03 11.52
N ASN A 347 -8.52 -31.72 12.81
CA ASN A 347 -9.00 -32.55 13.91
C ASN A 347 -10.08 -31.79 14.69
N PHE A 348 -11.34 -32.20 14.52
CA PHE A 348 -12.49 -31.64 15.23
C PHE A 348 -13.53 -32.72 15.51
N THR A 349 -14.35 -32.53 16.53
CA THR A 349 -15.36 -33.48 16.97
C THR A 349 -16.74 -33.24 16.34
N ASP A 350 -17.06 -31.95 16.10
CA ASP A 350 -18.33 -31.52 15.53
C ASP A 350 -18.16 -30.19 14.81
N LEU A 351 -19.23 -29.61 14.28
CA LEU A 351 -19.20 -28.38 13.49
C LEU A 351 -18.76 -27.16 14.33
N GLU A 352 -19.21 -27.08 15.59
CA GLU A 352 -18.84 -25.98 16.48
C GLU A 352 -17.36 -26.03 16.83
N ASP A 353 -16.83 -27.21 17.13
CA ASP A 353 -15.41 -27.43 17.40
C ASP A 353 -14.56 -27.12 16.16
N MET A 354 -15.04 -27.47 14.96
CA MET A 354 -14.39 -27.12 13.70
C MET A 354 -14.26 -25.61 13.53
N TYR A 355 -15.32 -24.84 13.75
CA TYR A 355 -15.26 -23.37 13.67
C TYR A 355 -14.27 -22.79 14.68
N LYS A 356 -14.37 -23.22 15.95
CA LYS A 356 -13.49 -22.74 17.01
C LYS A 356 -12.03 -23.01 16.71
N LYS A 357 -11.69 -24.23 16.33
CA LYS A 357 -10.32 -24.64 16.01
C LYS A 357 -9.78 -23.96 14.75
N SER A 358 -10.56 -23.92 13.67
CA SER A 358 -10.15 -23.26 12.42
C SER A 358 -9.78 -21.79 12.66
N ARG A 359 -10.59 -21.06 13.42
CA ARG A 359 -10.32 -19.68 13.76
C ARG A 359 -9.16 -19.52 14.76
N ALA A 360 -9.06 -20.42 15.73
CA ALA A 360 -7.97 -20.42 16.71
C ALA A 360 -6.60 -20.70 16.08
N GLU A 361 -6.54 -21.58 15.09
CA GLU A 361 -5.31 -21.93 14.36
C GLU A 361 -4.96 -20.92 13.27
N GLY A 362 -5.98 -20.40 12.58
CA GLY A 362 -5.83 -19.56 11.40
C GLY A 362 -5.51 -18.09 11.70
N PHE A 363 -6.06 -17.53 12.79
CA PHE A 363 -5.78 -16.16 13.20
C PHE A 363 -4.59 -16.04 14.15
N GLY A 364 -3.75 -15.05 13.92
CA GLY A 364 -2.64 -14.71 14.80
C GLY A 364 -3.08 -14.02 16.10
N PRO A 365 -2.17 -13.86 17.08
CA PRO A 365 -2.49 -13.31 18.39
C PRO A 365 -3.07 -11.91 18.37
N GLU A 366 -2.56 -11.02 17.52
CA GLU A 366 -3.03 -9.63 17.44
C GLU A 366 -4.45 -9.54 16.89
N VAL A 367 -4.75 -10.29 15.83
CA VAL A 367 -6.11 -10.36 15.25
C VAL A 367 -7.08 -10.91 16.26
N LYS A 368 -6.74 -12.00 16.97
CA LYS A 368 -7.58 -12.54 18.03
C LYS A 368 -7.88 -11.53 19.13
N ARG A 369 -6.87 -10.77 19.58
CA ARG A 369 -7.01 -9.74 20.59
C ARG A 369 -7.99 -8.63 20.18
N ARG A 370 -8.04 -8.30 18.89
CA ARG A 370 -8.95 -7.26 18.36
C ARG A 370 -10.36 -7.78 18.11
N ILE A 371 -10.54 -9.10 17.90
CA ILE A 371 -11.88 -9.72 17.74
C ILE A 371 -12.60 -9.86 19.06
N ILE A 372 -11.88 -10.17 20.14
CA ILE A 372 -12.42 -10.39 21.49
C ILE A 372 -12.65 -9.05 22.20
#